data_65ecea15179bd4f037ae35cbb04ca178
#
_entry.id   65ecea15179bd4f037ae35cbb04ca178
#
_cell.length_a   1.000
_cell.length_b   1.000
_cell.length_c   1.000
_cell.angle_alpha   90.00
_cell.angle_beta   90.00
_cell.angle_gamma   90.00
#
_symmetry.space_group_name_H-M   'P 1'
#
loop_
_entity.id
_entity.type
_entity.pdbx_description
1 polymer ?
#
loop_
_entity_poly.entity_id
_entity_poly.type
_entity_poly.pdbx_seq_one_letter_code
_entity_poly.pdbx_strand_id
1 'polypeptide(L)'
;MTKRTYIIIIALLVALDVATGFWYIVNHINTDGKSDFFDHHNDMVATADAISDTFVPDKFEITENNAYYVSKAPAVEDDAQTYYASIKRIKCKLPAEINGNNNIDAIFAAIADKAFPQSHSNFQGGIHEFLKTPVFNASGVDYKPIDTEPTITQKYGNVQGVKIYPTFSSRGYLVMAISLTSYDSGKKHEKIYYVNYNRRGQSVLSFNSIFTSNSEDALLTLVNNKIETLADEEGLPLHKATRLSSNVYARKRGIFFVYQAGEIADESEGMIEIFLSFKALQKHLTSSFQALVSENGDYQEYKPITFKQG
;
A
#
# COMPACT_ATOMS: atom_id res chain seq x y z
N MET A 1 4.02 43.25 3.42
CA MET A 1 3.82 41.98 2.68
C MET A 1 2.34 41.75 2.48
N THR A 2 1.88 41.49 1.26
CA THR A 2 0.47 41.29 0.95
C THR A 2 0.06 39.88 1.29
N LYS A 3 -1.23 39.65 1.61
CA LYS A 3 -1.77 38.29 1.90
C LYS A 3 -1.39 37.25 0.81
N ARG A 4 -1.30 37.66 -0.45
CA ARG A 4 -0.87 36.81 -1.57
C ARG A 4 0.58 36.33 -1.47
N THR A 5 1.49 37.19 -0.98
CA THR A 5 2.89 36.83 -0.78
C THR A 5 3.06 35.79 0.32
N TYR A 6 2.22 35.86 1.36
CA TYR A 6 2.24 34.89 2.48
C TYR A 6 1.76 33.49 2.04
N ILE A 7 0.71 33.44 1.21
CA ILE A 7 0.18 32.18 0.68
C ILE A 7 1.19 31.49 -0.25
N ILE A 8 1.91 32.26 -1.08
CA ILE A 8 2.94 31.72 -1.97
C ILE A 8 4.13 31.17 -1.18
N ILE A 9 4.54 31.84 -0.11
CA ILE A 9 5.64 31.40 0.75
C ILE A 9 5.25 30.11 1.49
N ILE A 10 4.04 29.99 2.03
CA ILE A 10 3.55 28.76 2.69
C ILE A 10 3.45 27.63 1.69
N ALA A 11 2.92 27.85 0.49
CA ALA A 11 2.85 26.83 -0.55
C ALA A 11 4.23 26.35 -1.01
N LEU A 12 5.23 27.24 -1.09
CA LEU A 12 6.61 26.91 -1.39
C LEU A 12 7.30 26.13 -0.25
N LEU A 13 7.04 26.48 1.00
CA LEU A 13 7.58 25.75 2.17
C LEU A 13 6.99 24.35 2.25
N VAL A 14 5.68 24.17 2.08
CA VAL A 14 5.03 22.86 2.06
C VAL A 14 5.53 22.01 0.87
N ALA A 15 5.76 22.60 -0.29
CA ALA A 15 6.33 21.90 -1.46
C ALA A 15 7.79 21.51 -1.22
N LEU A 16 8.57 22.31 -0.49
CA LEU A 16 9.95 22.02 -0.12
C LEU A 16 10.02 20.88 0.91
N ASP A 17 9.15 20.88 1.93
CA ASP A 17 9.09 19.84 2.95
C ASP A 17 8.68 18.48 2.37
N VAL A 18 7.72 18.47 1.43
CA VAL A 18 7.36 17.24 0.71
C VAL A 18 8.50 16.74 -0.19
N ALA A 19 9.21 17.64 -0.86
CA ALA A 19 10.34 17.29 -1.73
C ALA A 19 11.57 16.84 -0.93
N THR A 20 11.86 17.49 0.21
CA THR A 20 12.99 17.13 1.07
C THR A 20 12.73 15.86 1.85
N GLY A 21 11.52 15.62 2.34
CA GLY A 21 11.13 14.37 2.98
C GLY A 21 11.24 13.18 2.01
N PHE A 22 10.78 13.34 0.78
CA PHE A 22 10.89 12.31 -0.26
C PHE A 22 12.36 12.07 -0.69
N TRP A 23 13.15 13.14 -0.81
CA TRP A 23 14.57 13.05 -1.17
C TRP A 23 15.41 12.43 -0.04
N TYR A 24 15.07 12.71 1.22
CA TYR A 24 15.73 12.15 2.39
C TYR A 24 15.47 10.64 2.52
N ILE A 25 14.23 10.20 2.32
CA ILE A 25 13.87 8.77 2.29
C ILE A 25 14.62 8.04 1.18
N VAL A 26 14.70 8.62 -0.02
CA VAL A 26 15.39 8.00 -1.16
C VAL A 26 16.90 7.95 -0.97
N ASN A 27 17.52 8.97 -0.36
CA ASN A 27 18.99 9.01 -0.18
C ASN A 27 19.49 8.23 1.03
N HIS A 28 18.74 8.16 2.14
CA HIS A 28 19.16 7.34 3.30
C HIS A 28 19.02 5.84 3.05
N ILE A 29 18.12 5.44 2.13
CA ILE A 29 18.05 4.04 1.66
C ILE A 29 19.28 3.66 0.81
N ASN A 30 19.97 4.65 0.21
CA ASN A 30 21.09 4.40 -0.72
C ASN A 30 22.50 4.45 -0.08
N THR A 31 22.66 4.88 1.16
CA THR A 31 24.00 5.12 1.74
C THR A 31 24.54 4.03 2.65
N ASP A 32 23.74 3.08 3.11
CA ASP A 32 24.26 1.97 3.89
C ASP A 32 24.71 0.80 3.00
N GLY A 33 26.00 0.81 2.85
CA GLY A 33 26.94 -0.18 2.43
C GLY A 33 26.47 -1.51 1.85
N LYS A 34 27.24 -1.99 0.91
CA LYS A 34 27.24 -3.36 0.40
C LYS A 34 26.88 -4.36 1.49
N SER A 35 25.74 -5.05 1.36
CA SER A 35 25.37 -6.10 2.31
C SER A 35 26.18 -7.36 2.02
N ASP A 36 27.08 -7.72 2.93
CA ASP A 36 27.86 -8.97 2.93
C ASP A 36 27.00 -10.25 2.95
N PHE A 37 25.67 -10.12 3.04
CA PHE A 37 24.76 -11.26 3.15
C PHE A 37 24.71 -12.12 1.88
N PHE A 38 24.98 -11.53 0.72
CA PHE A 38 24.91 -12.24 -0.57
C PHE A 38 26.29 -12.66 -1.12
N ASP A 39 27.40 -12.16 -0.55
CA ASP A 39 28.73 -12.47 -1.08
C ASP A 39 29.28 -13.85 -0.63
N HIS A 40 28.69 -14.48 0.41
CA HIS A 40 29.19 -15.76 0.93
C HIS A 40 28.48 -17.01 0.40
N HIS A 41 27.48 -16.87 -0.48
CA HIS A 41 26.76 -18.05 -1.03
C HIS A 41 27.12 -18.41 -2.47
N ASN A 42 28.06 -17.68 -3.09
CA ASN A 42 28.48 -17.97 -4.47
C ASN A 42 29.48 -19.13 -4.61
N ASP A 43 29.98 -19.72 -3.51
CA ASP A 43 31.03 -20.74 -3.59
C ASP A 43 30.57 -22.20 -3.60
N MET A 44 29.29 -22.50 -3.59
CA MET A 44 28.80 -23.87 -3.64
C MET A 44 27.54 -24.05 -4.50
N VAL A 45 27.63 -23.80 -5.80
CA VAL A 45 26.86 -24.53 -6.81
C VAL A 45 27.60 -24.41 -8.16
N ALA A 46 28.56 -25.23 -8.34
CA ALA A 46 29.04 -25.56 -9.71
C ALA A 46 28.17 -26.67 -10.28
N THR A 47 27.79 -26.50 -11.55
CA THR A 47 27.17 -27.49 -12.44
C THR A 47 25.69 -27.81 -12.24
N ALA A 48 24.82 -26.89 -12.67
CA ALA A 48 23.61 -27.24 -13.42
C ALA A 48 23.46 -26.23 -14.55
N ASP A 49 23.19 -26.69 -15.75
CA ASP A 49 23.14 -25.93 -17.00
C ASP A 49 22.58 -24.52 -16.84
N ALA A 50 23.40 -23.54 -17.13
CA ALA A 50 23.03 -22.13 -17.11
C ALA A 50 22.03 -21.86 -18.24
N ILE A 51 20.77 -22.13 -18.00
CA ILE A 51 19.71 -21.40 -18.69
C ILE A 51 19.85 -19.96 -18.14
N SER A 52 20.27 -19.05 -19.00
CA SER A 52 20.29 -17.61 -18.77
C SER A 52 18.85 -17.15 -18.54
N ASP A 53 18.40 -17.33 -17.32
CA ASP A 53 17.03 -17.05 -16.90
C ASP A 53 16.98 -15.60 -16.43
N THR A 54 17.05 -14.68 -17.39
CA THR A 54 16.86 -13.26 -17.10
C THR A 54 15.47 -13.04 -16.56
N PHE A 55 15.38 -12.37 -15.41
CA PHE A 55 14.09 -11.93 -14.86
C PHE A 55 13.34 -11.09 -15.90
N VAL A 56 12.19 -11.55 -16.30
CA VAL A 56 11.26 -10.80 -17.16
C VAL A 56 10.23 -10.14 -16.27
N PRO A 57 10.14 -8.79 -16.27
CA PRO A 57 9.10 -8.09 -15.51
C PRO A 57 7.70 -8.54 -15.93
N ASP A 58 6.81 -8.65 -14.94
CA ASP A 58 5.41 -9.00 -15.23
C ASP A 58 4.74 -7.93 -16.08
N LYS A 59 3.83 -8.40 -16.94
CA LYS A 59 2.92 -7.52 -17.67
C LYS A 59 1.73 -7.18 -16.80
N PHE A 60 1.42 -5.91 -16.69
CA PHE A 60 0.30 -5.41 -15.91
C PHE A 60 -0.70 -4.68 -16.80
N GLU A 61 -1.96 -4.92 -16.55
CA GLU A 61 -3.07 -4.21 -17.16
C GLU A 61 -3.63 -3.17 -16.20
N ILE A 62 -3.99 -1.99 -16.73
CA ILE A 62 -4.56 -0.90 -15.94
C ILE A 62 -6.03 -0.78 -16.27
N THR A 63 -6.87 -0.86 -15.25
CA THR A 63 -8.31 -0.59 -15.33
C THR A 63 -8.68 0.53 -14.37
N GLU A 64 -9.62 1.38 -14.77
CA GLU A 64 -10.19 2.44 -13.93
C GLU A 64 -11.69 2.46 -14.08
N ASN A 65 -12.42 2.39 -12.97
CA ASN A 65 -13.87 2.41 -12.93
C ASN A 65 -14.33 3.43 -11.87
N ASN A 66 -15.33 4.22 -12.22
CA ASN A 66 -15.92 5.22 -11.36
C ASN A 66 -17.42 5.05 -11.26
N ALA A 67 -18.01 5.44 -10.13
CA ALA A 67 -19.43 5.55 -9.95
C ALA A 67 -19.75 6.84 -9.19
N TYR A 68 -20.78 7.53 -9.66
CA TYR A 68 -21.19 8.83 -9.15
C TYR A 68 -22.63 8.79 -8.73
N TYR A 69 -22.93 9.44 -7.60
CA TYR A 69 -24.27 9.50 -7.03
C TYR A 69 -24.54 10.90 -6.50
N VAL A 70 -25.78 11.33 -6.62
CA VAL A 70 -26.31 12.54 -5.97
C VAL A 70 -27.58 12.22 -5.21
N SER A 71 -27.84 12.97 -4.15
CA SER A 71 -29.10 12.84 -3.39
C SER A 71 -30.27 13.30 -4.25
N LYS A 72 -31.45 12.69 -4.04
CA LYS A 72 -32.69 13.12 -4.67
C LYS A 72 -33.26 14.41 -4.06
N ALA A 73 -32.87 14.70 -2.82
CA ALA A 73 -33.25 15.91 -2.12
C ALA A 73 -32.04 16.83 -1.93
N PRO A 74 -32.20 18.17 -1.99
CA PRO A 74 -31.12 19.08 -1.69
C PRO A 74 -30.62 18.91 -0.26
N ALA A 75 -29.32 19.16 -0.05
CA ALA A 75 -28.76 19.23 1.30
C ALA A 75 -29.41 20.41 2.04
N VAL A 76 -29.87 20.15 3.25
CA VAL A 76 -30.62 21.11 4.04
C VAL A 76 -29.67 22.16 4.60
N GLU A 77 -29.32 23.15 3.88
CA GLU A 77 -28.86 24.47 4.37
C GLU A 77 -28.43 25.37 3.20
N ASP A 78 -29.02 26.51 3.12
CA ASP A 78 -28.65 27.76 2.44
C ASP A 78 -28.74 27.87 0.92
N ASP A 79 -28.76 26.79 0.12
CA ASP A 79 -28.92 26.93 -1.32
C ASP A 79 -29.79 25.80 -1.91
N ALA A 80 -30.84 26.16 -2.59
CA ALA A 80 -31.78 25.24 -3.24
C ALA A 80 -31.13 24.34 -4.34
N GLN A 81 -29.84 24.47 -4.58
CA GLN A 81 -29.09 23.72 -5.59
C GLN A 81 -27.99 22.83 -5.01
N THR A 82 -27.79 22.79 -3.70
CA THR A 82 -26.75 21.95 -3.09
C THR A 82 -27.30 20.58 -2.77
N TYR A 83 -26.64 19.54 -3.29
CA TYR A 83 -26.99 18.14 -3.08
C TYR A 83 -25.86 17.41 -2.39
N TYR A 84 -26.20 16.35 -1.63
CA TYR A 84 -25.17 15.40 -1.21
C TYR A 84 -24.65 14.63 -2.41
N ALA A 85 -23.34 14.55 -2.54
CA ALA A 85 -22.67 13.84 -3.61
C ALA A 85 -21.83 12.69 -3.07
N SER A 86 -21.73 11.62 -3.82
CA SER A 86 -20.90 10.46 -3.49
C SER A 86 -20.14 10.01 -4.73
N ILE A 87 -18.82 9.87 -4.60
CA ILE A 87 -17.93 9.39 -5.65
C ILE A 87 -17.25 8.12 -5.20
N LYS A 88 -17.30 7.09 -6.03
CA LYS A 88 -16.49 5.88 -5.87
C LYS A 88 -15.56 5.70 -7.04
N ARG A 89 -14.30 5.40 -6.74
CA ARG A 89 -13.25 5.21 -7.74
C ARG A 89 -12.46 3.94 -7.46
N ILE A 90 -12.24 3.15 -8.50
CA ILE A 90 -11.33 2.01 -8.45
C ILE A 90 -10.31 2.16 -9.57
N LYS A 91 -9.04 2.05 -9.22
CA LYS A 91 -7.95 1.96 -10.19
C LYS A 91 -7.06 0.79 -9.85
N CYS A 92 -6.93 -0.12 -10.79
CA CYS A 92 -6.15 -1.32 -10.63
C CYS A 92 -5.05 -1.37 -11.68
N LYS A 93 -3.85 -1.78 -11.26
CA LYS A 93 -2.76 -2.22 -12.11
C LYS A 93 -2.45 -3.67 -11.72
N LEU A 94 -3.06 -4.62 -12.42
CA LEU A 94 -3.09 -6.03 -12.07
C LEU A 94 -2.22 -6.85 -13.03
N PRO A 95 -1.58 -7.93 -12.55
CA PRO A 95 -0.87 -8.82 -13.43
C PRO A 95 -1.85 -9.52 -14.38
N ALA A 96 -1.56 -9.50 -15.67
CA ALA A 96 -2.27 -10.30 -16.67
C ALA A 96 -1.85 -11.77 -16.59
N GLU A 97 -0.58 -12.00 -16.27
CA GLU A 97 0.04 -13.30 -16.05
C GLU A 97 1.19 -13.16 -15.05
N ILE A 98 1.50 -14.23 -14.31
CA ILE A 98 2.68 -14.31 -13.44
C ILE A 98 3.50 -15.51 -13.89
N ASN A 99 4.75 -15.29 -14.31
CA ASN A 99 5.65 -16.34 -14.87
C ASN A 99 5.02 -17.12 -16.03
N GLY A 100 4.28 -16.45 -16.92
CA GLY A 100 3.57 -17.12 -18.02
C GLY A 100 2.38 -17.98 -17.58
N ASN A 101 1.97 -17.89 -16.32
CA ASN A 101 0.84 -18.61 -15.77
C ASN A 101 -0.36 -17.66 -15.58
N ASN A 102 -1.48 -18.04 -16.14
CA ASN A 102 -2.75 -17.30 -16.02
C ASN A 102 -3.55 -17.68 -14.77
N ASN A 103 -3.10 -18.67 -13.98
CA ASN A 103 -3.75 -19.02 -12.72
C ASN A 103 -3.27 -18.06 -11.61
N ILE A 104 -3.92 -16.92 -11.54
CA ILE A 104 -3.66 -15.83 -10.58
C ILE A 104 -4.78 -15.69 -9.54
N ASP A 105 -5.65 -16.70 -9.42
CA ASP A 105 -6.83 -16.67 -8.54
C ASP A 105 -6.47 -16.44 -7.07
N ALA A 106 -5.40 -17.06 -6.60
CA ALA A 106 -4.98 -16.93 -5.20
C ALA A 106 -4.60 -15.48 -4.83
N ILE A 107 -3.89 -14.77 -5.72
CA ILE A 107 -3.54 -13.37 -5.46
C ILE A 107 -4.79 -12.47 -5.56
N PHE A 108 -5.70 -12.75 -6.49
CA PHE A 108 -6.95 -12.00 -6.62
C PHE A 108 -7.88 -12.21 -5.43
N ALA A 109 -7.97 -13.42 -4.89
CA ALA A 109 -8.72 -13.69 -3.66
C ALA A 109 -8.15 -12.88 -2.48
N ALA A 110 -6.83 -12.91 -2.28
CA ALA A 110 -6.18 -12.15 -1.21
C ALA A 110 -6.31 -10.63 -1.37
N ILE A 111 -6.31 -10.14 -2.61
CA ILE A 111 -6.57 -8.72 -2.90
C ILE A 111 -8.03 -8.38 -2.58
N ALA A 112 -8.98 -9.24 -2.97
CA ALA A 112 -10.41 -9.04 -2.70
C ALA A 112 -10.71 -8.94 -1.21
N ASP A 113 -10.14 -9.83 -0.40
CA ASP A 113 -10.28 -9.82 1.07
C ASP A 113 -9.84 -8.49 1.70
N LYS A 114 -8.81 -7.87 1.17
CA LYS A 114 -8.30 -6.58 1.67
C LYS A 114 -9.03 -5.37 1.09
N ALA A 115 -9.33 -5.42 -0.21
CA ALA A 115 -9.97 -4.31 -0.93
C ALA A 115 -11.47 -4.20 -0.62
N PHE A 116 -12.14 -5.33 -0.46
CA PHE A 116 -13.60 -5.44 -0.33
C PHE A 116 -14.02 -6.37 0.82
N PRO A 117 -13.63 -6.05 2.07
CA PRO A 117 -13.83 -6.95 3.21
C PRO A 117 -15.31 -7.23 3.55
N GLN A 118 -16.22 -6.41 3.01
CA GLN A 118 -17.67 -6.58 3.18
C GLN A 118 -18.30 -7.45 2.09
N SER A 119 -17.56 -7.72 1.01
CA SER A 119 -18.05 -8.52 -0.11
C SER A 119 -17.72 -10.00 0.13
N HIS A 120 -18.68 -10.86 -0.09
CA HIS A 120 -18.49 -12.31 -0.10
C HIS A 120 -18.28 -12.86 -1.51
N SER A 121 -18.14 -11.96 -2.49
CA SER A 121 -17.97 -12.27 -3.90
C SER A 121 -16.48 -12.45 -4.25
N ASN A 122 -16.21 -12.96 -5.44
CA ASN A 122 -14.87 -12.92 -6.01
C ASN A 122 -14.44 -11.47 -6.30
N PHE A 123 -13.20 -11.29 -6.76
CA PHE A 123 -12.63 -9.95 -6.99
C PHE A 123 -13.50 -9.06 -7.90
N GLN A 124 -14.02 -9.60 -9.00
CA GLN A 124 -14.89 -8.83 -9.92
C GLN A 124 -16.25 -8.50 -9.27
N GLY A 125 -16.81 -9.45 -8.51
CA GLY A 125 -18.02 -9.21 -7.72
C GLY A 125 -17.81 -8.13 -6.68
N GLY A 126 -16.68 -8.11 -6.00
CA GLY A 126 -16.30 -7.08 -5.03
C GLY A 126 -16.21 -5.69 -5.64
N ILE A 127 -15.62 -5.56 -6.84
CA ILE A 127 -15.62 -4.32 -7.63
C ILE A 127 -17.06 -3.86 -7.91
N HIS A 128 -17.89 -4.77 -8.42
CA HIS A 128 -19.27 -4.46 -8.76
C HIS A 128 -20.08 -3.99 -7.53
N GLU A 129 -20.00 -4.72 -6.43
CA GLU A 129 -20.69 -4.38 -5.18
C GLU A 129 -20.21 -3.04 -4.62
N PHE A 130 -18.88 -2.81 -4.65
CA PHE A 130 -18.31 -1.54 -4.23
C PHE A 130 -18.85 -0.37 -5.04
N LEU A 131 -18.88 -0.48 -6.37
CA LEU A 131 -19.33 0.60 -7.24
C LEU A 131 -20.85 0.81 -7.19
N LYS A 132 -21.64 -0.22 -6.90
CA LYS A 132 -23.10 -0.17 -6.91
C LYS A 132 -23.71 0.60 -5.75
N THR A 133 -22.99 0.74 -4.65
CA THR A 133 -23.52 1.33 -3.40
C THR A 133 -22.92 2.72 -3.18
N PRO A 134 -23.69 3.80 -2.98
CA PRO A 134 -23.13 5.11 -2.64
C PRO A 134 -22.35 5.06 -1.32
N VAL A 135 -21.40 6.04 -1.20
CA VAL A 135 -20.62 6.15 0.01
C VAL A 135 -21.45 6.77 1.07
N PHE A 136 -21.95 6.33 1.95
CA PHE A 136 -22.53 7.00 3.08
C PHE A 136 -23.91 7.55 3.05
N ASN A 137 -24.45 7.47 4.13
CA ASN A 137 -25.77 7.73 4.60
C ASN A 137 -25.84 8.86 5.58
N ALA A 138 -26.15 10.04 5.13
CA ALA A 138 -27.00 10.82 6.01
C ALA A 138 -28.32 10.04 6.11
N SER A 139 -28.77 9.73 7.32
CA SER A 139 -30.02 9.02 7.56
C SER A 139 -31.15 9.69 6.76
N GLY A 140 -31.82 8.94 5.89
CA GLY A 140 -32.91 9.44 5.07
C GLY A 140 -32.50 10.07 3.71
N VAL A 141 -31.22 10.05 3.32
CA VAL A 141 -30.81 10.52 2.00
C VAL A 141 -30.92 9.39 0.98
N ASP A 142 -31.71 9.63 -0.06
CA ASP A 142 -31.88 8.70 -1.17
C ASP A 142 -31.03 9.15 -2.37
N TYR A 143 -30.03 8.35 -2.72
CA TYR A 143 -29.10 8.61 -3.79
C TYR A 143 -29.56 7.99 -5.11
N LYS A 144 -29.32 8.69 -6.21
CA LYS A 144 -29.47 8.14 -7.55
C LYS A 144 -28.14 8.19 -8.30
N PRO A 145 -27.83 7.19 -9.14
CA PRO A 145 -26.64 7.22 -9.99
C PRO A 145 -26.75 8.31 -11.05
N ILE A 146 -25.61 8.86 -11.43
CA ILE A 146 -25.44 9.82 -12.52
C ILE A 146 -24.20 9.46 -13.35
N ASP A 147 -24.17 9.88 -14.62
CA ASP A 147 -23.10 9.51 -15.58
C ASP A 147 -21.90 10.44 -15.52
N THR A 148 -22.04 11.62 -14.92
CA THR A 148 -21.00 12.64 -14.86
C THR A 148 -20.55 12.86 -13.43
N GLU A 149 -19.27 13.18 -13.25
CA GLU A 149 -18.71 13.47 -11.93
C GLU A 149 -19.36 14.73 -11.34
N PRO A 150 -19.97 14.63 -10.15
CA PRO A 150 -20.59 15.78 -9.50
C PRO A 150 -19.51 16.68 -8.91
N THR A 151 -19.79 17.98 -8.82
CA THR A 151 -18.97 18.88 -8.04
C THR A 151 -19.17 18.56 -6.56
N ILE A 152 -18.08 18.25 -5.85
CA ILE A 152 -18.11 18.00 -4.42
C ILE A 152 -17.62 19.22 -3.66
N THR A 153 -18.44 19.69 -2.73
CA THR A 153 -18.02 20.60 -1.68
C THR A 153 -17.60 19.80 -0.45
N GLN A 154 -16.63 20.30 0.33
CA GLN A 154 -16.14 19.61 1.53
C GLN A 154 -17.24 19.25 2.53
N LYS A 155 -18.35 20.02 2.56
CA LYS A 155 -19.45 19.83 3.50
C LYS A 155 -20.43 18.71 3.10
N TYR A 156 -20.60 18.48 1.78
CA TYR A 156 -21.68 17.63 1.26
C TYR A 156 -21.19 16.49 0.36
N GLY A 157 -19.91 16.25 0.33
CA GLY A 157 -19.33 15.26 -0.56
C GLY A 157 -18.52 14.18 0.15
N ASN A 158 -18.73 12.95 -0.27
CA ASN A 158 -17.97 11.80 0.18
C ASN A 158 -17.30 11.11 -0.99
N VAL A 159 -16.02 10.81 -0.86
CA VAL A 159 -15.24 10.09 -1.87
C VAL A 159 -14.65 8.84 -1.26
N GLN A 160 -14.81 7.71 -1.93
CA GLN A 160 -14.04 6.51 -1.63
C GLN A 160 -13.23 6.08 -2.84
N GLY A 161 -11.98 5.71 -2.60
CA GLY A 161 -11.08 5.23 -3.63
C GLY A 161 -10.41 3.92 -3.24
N VAL A 162 -10.29 3.01 -4.18
CA VAL A 162 -9.51 1.79 -4.08
C VAL A 162 -8.44 1.83 -5.16
N LYS A 163 -7.16 1.74 -4.77
CA LYS A 163 -6.04 1.59 -5.70
C LYS A 163 -5.34 0.28 -5.42
N ILE A 164 -5.10 -0.50 -6.46
CA ILE A 164 -4.40 -1.78 -6.39
C ILE A 164 -3.26 -1.76 -7.40
N TYR A 165 -2.04 -1.96 -6.92
CA TYR A 165 -0.88 -1.82 -7.80
C TYR A 165 0.32 -2.62 -7.27
N PRO A 166 1.21 -3.10 -8.17
CA PRO A 166 2.46 -3.71 -7.75
C PRO A 166 3.38 -2.66 -7.12
N THR A 167 4.16 -3.06 -6.13
CA THR A 167 5.22 -2.21 -5.53
C THR A 167 6.60 -2.81 -5.74
N PHE A 168 6.69 -4.12 -5.78
CA PHE A 168 7.93 -4.85 -5.98
C PHE A 168 7.68 -6.16 -6.71
N SER A 169 8.57 -6.54 -7.61
CA SER A 169 8.57 -7.83 -8.29
C SER A 169 10.00 -8.31 -8.47
N SER A 170 10.24 -9.57 -8.14
CA SER A 170 11.50 -10.27 -8.36
C SER A 170 11.23 -11.66 -8.93
N ARG A 171 12.28 -12.44 -9.16
CA ARG A 171 12.13 -13.82 -9.60
C ARG A 171 11.35 -14.68 -8.60
N GLY A 172 11.51 -14.45 -7.30
CA GLY A 172 10.91 -15.25 -6.23
C GLY A 172 9.52 -14.80 -5.83
N TYR A 173 9.25 -13.49 -5.80
CA TYR A 173 7.99 -12.98 -5.28
C TYR A 173 7.53 -11.66 -5.90
N LEU A 174 6.23 -11.40 -5.76
CA LEU A 174 5.54 -10.18 -6.15
C LEU A 174 4.88 -9.57 -4.92
N VAL A 175 4.92 -8.25 -4.79
CA VAL A 175 4.21 -7.49 -3.75
C VAL A 175 3.20 -6.56 -4.40
N MET A 176 1.94 -6.70 -4.00
CA MET A 176 0.84 -5.82 -4.40
C MET A 176 0.43 -4.95 -3.21
N ALA A 177 0.24 -3.66 -3.46
CA ALA A 177 -0.36 -2.73 -2.50
C ALA A 177 -1.84 -2.52 -2.81
N ILE A 178 -2.64 -2.42 -1.76
CA ILE A 178 -4.05 -2.06 -1.79
C ILE A 178 -4.22 -0.80 -0.93
N SER A 179 -4.43 0.36 -1.55
CA SER A 179 -4.68 1.62 -0.87
C SER A 179 -6.19 1.90 -0.88
N LEU A 180 -6.75 1.99 0.31
CA LEU A 180 -8.15 2.37 0.55
C LEU A 180 -8.16 3.81 1.03
N THR A 181 -8.79 4.69 0.28
CA THR A 181 -8.89 6.12 0.61
C THR A 181 -10.35 6.49 0.81
N SER A 182 -10.64 7.22 1.84
CA SER A 182 -11.94 7.89 2.01
C SER A 182 -11.74 9.34 2.37
N TYR A 183 -12.66 10.17 1.90
CA TYR A 183 -12.79 11.56 2.33
C TYR A 183 -14.16 11.71 2.95
N ASP A 184 -14.20 12.18 4.18
CA ASP A 184 -15.40 12.49 4.91
C ASP A 184 -15.24 13.89 5.52
N SER A 185 -16.18 14.78 5.21
CA SER A 185 -16.21 16.14 5.77
C SER A 185 -14.86 16.88 5.63
N GLY A 186 -14.16 16.65 4.51
CA GLY A 186 -12.86 17.25 4.19
C GLY A 186 -11.66 16.56 4.85
N LYS A 187 -11.85 15.53 5.66
CA LYS A 187 -10.76 14.73 6.23
C LYS A 187 -10.45 13.54 5.32
N LYS A 188 -9.18 13.37 5.02
CA LYS A 188 -8.68 12.20 4.29
C LYS A 188 -8.32 11.10 5.29
N HIS A 189 -8.86 9.91 5.05
CA HIS A 189 -8.42 8.68 5.72
C HIS A 189 -7.83 7.76 4.66
N GLU A 190 -6.69 7.17 4.96
CA GLU A 190 -6.03 6.22 4.06
C GLU A 190 -5.55 5.01 4.85
N LYS A 191 -5.80 3.82 4.28
CA LYS A 191 -5.26 2.55 4.78
C LYS A 191 -4.58 1.84 3.64
N ILE A 192 -3.40 1.30 3.89
CA ILE A 192 -2.67 0.54 2.89
C ILE A 192 -2.39 -0.86 3.43
N TYR A 193 -2.75 -1.85 2.62
CA TYR A 193 -2.48 -3.27 2.87
C TYR A 193 -1.56 -3.81 1.80
N TYR A 194 -0.84 -4.86 2.16
CA TYR A 194 0.06 -5.52 1.22
C TYR A 194 -0.27 -7.00 1.11
N VAL A 195 -0.13 -7.52 -0.11
CA VAL A 195 -0.21 -8.93 -0.45
C VAL A 195 1.15 -9.35 -1.00
N ASN A 196 1.81 -10.27 -0.31
CA ASN A 196 3.05 -10.89 -0.74
C ASN A 196 2.72 -12.21 -1.43
N TYR A 197 3.18 -12.42 -2.65
CA TYR A 197 2.88 -13.59 -3.45
C TYR A 197 4.16 -14.32 -3.85
N ASN A 198 4.24 -15.60 -3.50
CA ASN A 198 5.30 -16.51 -3.92
C ASN A 198 5.05 -16.92 -5.39
N ARG A 199 5.90 -16.47 -6.28
CA ARG A 199 5.77 -16.73 -7.72
C ARG A 199 6.03 -18.18 -8.09
N ARG A 200 6.92 -18.87 -7.37
CA ARG A 200 7.24 -20.27 -7.61
C ARG A 200 6.16 -21.20 -7.06
N GLY A 201 5.78 -21.00 -5.82
CA GLY A 201 4.74 -21.80 -5.16
C GLY A 201 3.32 -21.38 -5.54
N GLN A 202 3.15 -20.34 -6.34
CA GLN A 202 1.84 -19.82 -6.77
C GLN A 202 0.87 -19.62 -5.60
N SER A 203 1.38 -19.06 -4.50
CA SER A 203 0.63 -18.92 -3.25
C SER A 203 0.87 -17.58 -2.58
N VAL A 204 -0.12 -17.11 -1.84
CA VAL A 204 0.01 -15.94 -0.99
C VAL A 204 0.86 -16.28 0.22
N LEU A 205 1.84 -15.44 0.52
CA LEU A 205 2.68 -15.55 1.71
C LEU A 205 1.96 -14.91 2.90
N SER A 206 1.55 -15.75 3.84
CA SER A 206 1.05 -15.30 5.14
C SER A 206 2.21 -14.87 6.05
N PHE A 207 1.91 -14.23 7.17
CA PHE A 207 2.88 -13.90 8.20
C PHE A 207 3.71 -15.14 8.62
N ASN A 208 3.06 -16.27 8.87
CA ASN A 208 3.70 -17.52 9.25
C ASN A 208 4.47 -18.21 8.11
N SER A 209 4.24 -17.81 6.87
CA SER A 209 5.08 -18.26 5.73
C SER A 209 6.40 -17.50 5.67
N ILE A 210 6.43 -16.28 6.20
CA ILE A 210 7.59 -15.39 6.22
C ILE A 210 8.42 -15.63 7.47
N PHE A 211 7.77 -15.64 8.64
CA PHE A 211 8.43 -15.70 9.95
C PHE A 211 8.26 -17.09 10.62
N THR A 212 9.29 -17.46 11.37
CA THR A 212 9.24 -18.70 12.15
C THR A 212 8.21 -18.60 13.29
N SER A 213 7.62 -19.72 13.67
CA SER A 213 6.75 -19.78 14.84
C SER A 213 7.53 -19.35 16.09
N ASN A 214 6.84 -18.69 17.04
CA ASN A 214 7.40 -18.15 18.30
C ASN A 214 8.42 -17.01 18.13
N SER A 215 8.50 -16.36 16.96
CA SER A 215 9.36 -15.20 16.77
C SER A 215 8.68 -13.85 17.06
N GLU A 216 7.39 -13.83 17.35
CA GLU A 216 6.57 -12.62 17.44
C GLU A 216 7.10 -11.63 18.50
N ASP A 217 7.41 -12.08 19.73
CA ASP A 217 7.95 -11.22 20.78
C ASP A 217 9.32 -10.66 20.44
N ALA A 218 10.18 -11.48 19.83
CA ALA A 218 11.50 -11.04 19.39
C ALA A 218 11.41 -10.03 18.24
N LEU A 219 10.52 -10.25 17.29
CA LEU A 219 10.24 -9.31 16.20
C LEU A 219 9.64 -8.00 16.73
N LEU A 220 8.71 -8.06 17.69
CA LEU A 220 8.16 -6.87 18.34
C LEU A 220 9.24 -6.07 19.04
N THR A 221 10.19 -6.76 19.69
CA THR A 221 11.37 -6.10 20.31
C THR A 221 12.21 -5.39 19.26
N LEU A 222 12.54 -6.04 18.14
CA LEU A 222 13.31 -5.43 17.05
C LEU A 222 12.59 -4.21 16.45
N VAL A 223 11.28 -4.33 16.22
CA VAL A 223 10.45 -3.22 15.74
C VAL A 223 10.47 -2.06 16.72
N ASN A 224 10.29 -2.31 18.02
CA ASN A 224 10.29 -1.26 19.05
C ASN A 224 11.64 -0.58 19.20
N ASN A 225 12.74 -1.32 19.10
CA ASN A 225 14.09 -0.72 19.09
C ASN A 225 14.27 0.20 17.87
N LYS A 226 13.72 -0.18 16.70
CA LYS A 226 13.79 0.68 15.51
C LYS A 226 12.89 1.91 15.65
N ILE A 227 11.71 1.78 16.28
CA ILE A 227 10.81 2.90 16.60
C ILE A 227 11.54 3.90 17.52
N GLU A 228 12.18 3.44 18.59
CA GLU A 228 12.97 4.29 19.49
C GLU A 228 14.08 5.03 18.72
N THR A 229 14.82 4.31 17.87
CA THR A 229 15.85 4.92 17.03
C THR A 229 15.29 6.04 16.15
N LEU A 230 14.18 5.80 15.47
CA LEU A 230 13.56 6.80 14.59
C LEU A 230 13.00 8.00 15.38
N ALA A 231 12.42 7.75 16.56
CA ALA A 231 11.95 8.83 17.43
C ALA A 231 13.12 9.73 17.92
N ASP A 232 14.24 9.12 18.30
CA ASP A 232 15.40 9.85 18.83
C ASP A 232 16.20 10.57 17.72
N GLU A 233 16.43 9.91 16.58
CA GLU A 233 17.27 10.44 15.49
C GLU A 233 16.53 11.43 14.59
N GLU A 234 15.25 11.16 14.32
CA GLU A 234 14.44 11.94 13.35
C GLU A 234 13.43 12.87 14.05
N GLY A 235 13.31 12.77 15.39
CA GLY A 235 12.36 13.59 16.16
C GLY A 235 10.89 13.28 15.88
N LEU A 236 10.60 12.07 15.36
CA LEU A 236 9.23 11.65 15.04
C LEU A 236 8.46 11.33 16.34
N PRO A 237 7.20 11.78 16.48
CA PRO A 237 6.38 11.53 17.66
C PRO A 237 5.82 10.08 17.66
N LEU A 238 6.73 9.10 17.70
CA LEU A 238 6.37 7.69 17.64
C LEU A 238 6.21 7.10 19.05
N HIS A 239 5.25 6.18 19.18
CA HIS A 239 5.00 5.41 20.39
C HIS A 239 5.38 3.95 20.17
N LYS A 240 5.78 3.26 21.24
CA LYS A 240 6.04 1.82 21.17
C LYS A 240 4.83 1.05 20.66
N ALA A 241 5.06 0.14 19.73
CA ALA A 241 4.06 -0.80 19.28
C ALA A 241 3.70 -1.77 20.43
N THR A 242 2.42 -1.91 20.71
CA THR A 242 1.90 -2.89 21.69
C THR A 242 1.70 -4.27 21.10
N ARG A 243 1.67 -4.36 19.76
CA ARG A 243 1.55 -5.60 18.98
C ARG A 243 2.34 -5.50 17.70
N LEU A 244 2.79 -6.62 17.21
CA LEU A 244 3.45 -6.70 15.92
C LEU A 244 2.43 -6.53 14.80
N SER A 245 2.75 -5.70 13.79
CA SER A 245 1.90 -5.59 12.61
C SER A 245 1.98 -6.87 11.77
N SER A 246 0.82 -7.41 11.40
CA SER A 246 0.72 -8.49 10.42
C SER A 246 0.71 -7.97 8.97
N ASN A 247 0.57 -6.65 8.78
CA ASN A 247 0.66 -6.01 7.49
C ASN A 247 2.11 -5.74 7.16
N VAL A 248 2.75 -6.69 6.50
CA VAL A 248 4.17 -6.65 6.17
C VAL A 248 4.38 -6.82 4.67
N TYR A 249 5.47 -6.24 4.17
CA TYR A 249 5.89 -6.49 2.80
C TYR A 249 7.41 -6.51 2.69
N ALA A 250 7.90 -7.34 1.77
CA ALA A 250 9.32 -7.49 1.54
C ALA A 250 9.76 -6.65 0.33
N ARG A 251 10.99 -6.13 0.41
CA ARG A 251 11.73 -5.54 -0.70
C ARG A 251 13.11 -6.18 -0.80
N LYS A 252 13.97 -5.64 -1.67
CA LYS A 252 15.31 -6.18 -1.92
C LYS A 252 16.14 -6.44 -0.66
N ARG A 253 16.08 -5.55 0.33
CA ARG A 253 17.01 -5.55 1.47
C ARG A 253 16.41 -5.94 2.81
N GLY A 254 15.09 -6.09 2.89
CA GLY A 254 14.41 -6.36 4.16
C GLY A 254 12.91 -6.32 4.06
N ILE A 255 12.29 -6.24 5.22
CA ILE A 255 10.84 -6.26 5.40
C ILE A 255 10.41 -4.96 6.06
N PHE A 256 9.31 -4.41 5.60
CA PHE A 256 8.61 -3.30 6.19
C PHE A 256 7.42 -3.82 7.01
N PHE A 257 7.33 -3.39 8.25
CA PHE A 257 6.16 -3.57 9.12
C PHE A 257 5.34 -2.29 9.04
N VAL A 258 4.10 -2.42 8.61
CA VAL A 258 3.24 -1.30 8.26
C VAL A 258 2.21 -1.07 9.35
N TYR A 259 2.24 0.08 9.97
CA TYR A 259 1.29 0.53 10.97
C TYR A 259 0.38 1.60 10.35
N GLN A 260 -0.92 1.41 10.50
CA GLN A 260 -1.89 2.38 10.00
C GLN A 260 -1.85 3.67 10.85
N ALA A 261 -2.44 4.74 10.33
CA ALA A 261 -2.59 6.00 11.06
C ALA A 261 -3.22 5.77 12.45
N GLY A 262 -2.60 6.34 13.50
CA GLY A 262 -3.06 6.21 14.88
C GLY A 262 -2.61 4.93 15.62
N GLU A 263 -1.85 4.01 14.99
CA GLU A 263 -1.40 2.77 15.66
C GLU A 263 -0.15 2.98 16.51
N ILE A 264 0.84 3.72 16.01
CA ILE A 264 2.11 3.99 16.71
C ILE A 264 2.54 5.46 16.64
N ALA A 265 1.68 6.32 16.15
CA ALA A 265 1.82 7.78 16.09
C ALA A 265 0.42 8.40 16.09
N ASP A 266 0.34 9.72 16.18
CA ASP A 266 -0.92 10.43 16.00
C ASP A 266 -1.51 10.19 14.59
N GLU A 267 -2.84 10.23 14.46
CA GLU A 267 -3.52 9.97 13.18
C GLU A 267 -3.06 10.94 12.06
N SER A 268 -2.66 12.16 12.43
CA SER A 268 -2.13 13.18 11.52
C SER A 268 -0.82 12.79 10.85
N GLU A 269 -0.03 11.91 11.48
CA GLU A 269 1.25 11.42 10.93
C GLU A 269 1.03 10.39 9.82
N GLY A 270 -0.20 9.89 9.68
CA GLY A 270 -0.56 8.91 8.67
C GLY A 270 -0.01 7.51 8.95
N MET A 271 0.25 6.76 7.88
CA MET A 271 0.79 5.41 7.95
C MET A 271 2.30 5.45 8.21
N ILE A 272 2.77 4.62 9.13
CA ILE A 272 4.19 4.50 9.48
C ILE A 272 4.74 3.14 9.03
N GLU A 273 5.90 3.15 8.39
CA GLU A 273 6.60 1.96 7.92
C GLU A 273 7.91 1.75 8.68
N ILE A 274 8.03 0.63 9.38
CA ILE A 274 9.23 0.27 10.14
C ILE A 274 10.03 -0.76 9.34
N PHE A 275 11.19 -0.35 8.85
CA PHE A 275 12.09 -1.19 8.08
C PHE A 275 13.03 -1.99 8.97
N LEU A 276 13.08 -3.32 8.74
CA LEU A 276 14.10 -4.21 9.31
C LEU A 276 14.83 -4.97 8.19
N SER A 277 16.16 -4.92 8.20
CA SER A 277 16.98 -5.60 7.20
C SER A 277 16.88 -7.13 7.32
N PHE A 278 17.07 -7.86 6.22
CA PHE A 278 17.15 -9.33 6.25
C PHE A 278 18.24 -9.83 7.20
N LYS A 279 19.35 -9.10 7.33
CA LYS A 279 20.41 -9.42 8.32
C LYS A 279 19.89 -9.40 9.75
N ALA A 280 19.10 -8.39 10.13
CA ALA A 280 18.50 -8.30 11.46
C ALA A 280 17.43 -9.39 11.68
N LEU A 281 16.71 -9.76 10.63
CA LEU A 281 15.62 -10.73 10.65
C LEU A 281 16.06 -12.19 10.47
N GLN A 282 17.31 -12.47 10.12
CA GLN A 282 17.79 -13.77 9.64
C GLN A 282 17.34 -14.96 10.51
N LYS A 283 17.41 -14.83 11.84
CA LYS A 283 17.04 -15.88 12.79
C LYS A 283 15.53 -16.10 12.92
N HIS A 284 14.74 -15.17 12.40
CA HIS A 284 13.29 -15.12 12.52
C HIS A 284 12.55 -15.44 11.21
N LEU A 285 13.28 -15.55 10.10
CA LEU A 285 12.73 -15.90 8.80
C LEU A 285 12.68 -17.42 8.62
N THR A 286 11.60 -17.90 7.98
CA THR A 286 11.54 -19.32 7.56
C THR A 286 12.59 -19.59 6.48
N SER A 287 13.11 -20.82 6.44
CA SER A 287 14.09 -21.23 5.42
C SER A 287 13.55 -21.09 4.00
N SER A 288 12.26 -21.37 3.80
CA SER A 288 11.58 -21.20 2.51
C SER A 288 11.54 -19.74 2.07
N PHE A 289 11.27 -18.81 2.99
CA PHE A 289 11.28 -17.39 2.65
C PHE A 289 12.70 -16.85 2.43
N GLN A 290 13.67 -17.31 3.21
CA GLN A 290 15.09 -16.98 2.97
C GLN A 290 15.54 -17.40 1.57
N ALA A 291 15.14 -18.60 1.11
CA ALA A 291 15.41 -19.06 -0.26
C ALA A 291 14.77 -18.15 -1.31
N LEU A 292 13.53 -17.69 -1.10
CA LEU A 292 12.86 -16.76 -2.03
C LEU A 292 13.59 -15.41 -2.15
N VAL A 293 14.04 -14.83 -1.02
CA VAL A 293 14.70 -13.52 -1.04
C VAL A 293 16.16 -13.59 -1.50
N SER A 294 16.82 -14.74 -1.39
CA SER A 294 18.16 -14.94 -1.92
C SER A 294 18.24 -14.81 -3.46
N GLU A 295 17.11 -14.97 -4.14
CA GLU A 295 16.98 -14.84 -5.59
C GLU A 295 16.67 -13.44 -6.10
N ASN A 296 16.73 -12.43 -5.22
CA ASN A 296 16.44 -11.04 -5.55
C ASN A 296 17.57 -10.30 -6.28
N GLY A 297 18.43 -11.03 -7.03
CA GLY A 297 19.45 -10.39 -7.88
C GLY A 297 18.83 -9.38 -8.84
N ASP A 298 17.82 -9.84 -9.58
CA ASP A 298 17.06 -9.04 -10.53
C ASP A 298 15.66 -8.73 -9.97
N TYR A 299 15.28 -7.46 -10.00
CA TYR A 299 14.00 -7.01 -9.46
C TYR A 299 13.51 -5.76 -10.17
N GLN A 300 12.20 -5.50 -10.04
CA GLN A 300 11.52 -4.29 -10.49
C GLN A 300 10.79 -3.65 -9.31
N GLU A 301 11.00 -2.35 -9.08
CA GLU A 301 10.18 -1.54 -8.19
C GLU A 301 9.19 -0.71 -9.00
N TYR A 302 7.98 -0.53 -8.46
CA TYR A 302 6.91 0.20 -9.12
C TYR A 302 6.47 1.38 -8.27
N LYS A 303 6.14 2.49 -8.94
CA LYS A 303 5.56 3.66 -8.28
C LYS A 303 4.07 3.45 -8.03
N PRO A 304 3.52 4.04 -6.96
CA PRO A 304 2.08 4.09 -6.74
C PRO A 304 1.33 4.69 -7.93
N ILE A 305 0.12 4.18 -8.18
CA ILE A 305 -0.77 4.75 -9.20
C ILE A 305 -1.63 5.85 -8.60
N THR A 306 -1.99 6.83 -9.42
CA THR A 306 -2.90 7.93 -9.04
C THR A 306 -4.17 7.87 -9.88
N PHE A 307 -5.29 8.33 -9.33
CA PHE A 307 -6.49 8.59 -10.13
C PHE A 307 -6.18 9.72 -11.13
N LYS A 308 -6.84 9.68 -12.28
CA LYS A 308 -6.81 10.84 -13.18
C LYS A 308 -7.43 12.02 -12.43
N GLN A 309 -6.77 13.16 -12.48
CA GLN A 309 -7.38 14.42 -12.05
C GLN A 309 -8.37 14.79 -13.16
N GLY A 310 -9.63 14.93 -12.79
CA GLY A 310 -10.68 15.43 -13.68
C GLY A 310 -10.51 16.91 -13.96
#